data_22f23e02d4b66c39f45c8694b25902f4
#
_entry.id   22f23e02d4b66c39f45c8694b25902f4
#
_cell.length_a   1.000
_cell.length_b   1.000
_cell.length_c   1.000
_cell.angle_alpha   90.00
_cell.angle_beta   90.00
_cell.angle_gamma   90.00
#
_symmetry.space_group_name_H-M   'P 1'
#
loop_
_entity.id
_entity.type
_entity.pdbx_description
1 polymer ?
#
loop_
_entity_poly.entity_id
_entity_poly.type
_entity_poly.pdbx_seq_one_letter_code
_entity_poly.pdbx_strand_id
1 'polypeptide(L)'
;EALQDLADSPNYRYHAFVQYLFMTEWAAVKKEINEAGISIIGDMPFYVSGDSADVWASRDLFKMAGPERVNKLLADYEMAMAKYKKITENFDGNTSGADDSMLREPRKPKTDALVFEKVAGVPPDYFSADGQLWGNPIYNWEKMKATGYKWWMNRIAMNYRLYDYLRIDHFRAFSSYWEVDANAENAREGEWLEGPGLEFFEEVDKNFGDRSRLIAEDLGEMTPDLEGFMREVGIPGMRVMEFAFNPGEDSSFMPHNFSRNCVAYTGTHDNNTLLGWLWDAPESTRNFCFEYCGFSGDNWGDGGTHSASCRAIIRTLWMSHAGVTIIPMQDMLGYGGDTRMNVPGTASGNWVVRFTREDMESIDDEWYRSLNRIYYR
;
A
#
# COMPACT_ATOMS: atom_id res chain seq x y z
N GLU A 1 33.32 21.05 -6.65
CA GLU A 1 33.00 22.31 -5.92
C GLU A 1 31.57 22.30 -5.41
N ALA A 2 30.53 22.32 -6.25
CA ALA A 2 29.11 22.39 -5.81
C ALA A 2 28.68 21.28 -4.83
N LEU A 3 29.17 20.05 -5.00
CA LEU A 3 28.88 18.95 -4.06
C LEU A 3 29.60 19.12 -2.73
N GLN A 4 30.80 19.72 -2.73
CA GLN A 4 31.54 20.02 -1.51
C GLN A 4 30.87 21.15 -0.73
N ASP A 5 30.45 22.22 -1.42
CA ASP A 5 29.71 23.33 -0.83
C ASP A 5 28.39 22.87 -0.21
N LEU A 6 27.69 21.93 -0.88
CA LEU A 6 26.49 21.32 -0.35
C LEU A 6 26.75 20.51 0.93
N ALA A 7 27.81 19.68 0.93
CA ALA A 7 28.19 18.86 2.09
C ALA A 7 28.57 19.73 3.31
N ASP A 8 29.09 20.91 3.08
CA ASP A 8 29.45 21.87 4.13
C ASP A 8 28.29 22.76 4.59
N SER A 9 27.13 22.70 3.91
CA SER A 9 25.98 23.51 4.28
C SER A 9 25.37 23.08 5.63
N PRO A 10 24.89 24.03 6.46
CA PRO A 10 24.21 23.70 7.72
C PRO A 10 23.01 22.77 7.55
N ASN A 11 22.24 22.94 6.49
CA ASN A 11 21.07 22.11 6.19
C ASN A 11 21.46 20.66 5.91
N TYR A 12 22.50 20.43 5.09
CA TYR A 12 23.00 19.07 4.84
C TYR A 12 23.46 18.40 6.15
N ARG A 13 24.24 19.11 6.95
CA ARG A 13 24.73 18.59 8.25
C ARG A 13 23.58 18.28 9.20
N TYR A 14 22.55 19.12 9.24
CA TYR A 14 21.35 18.86 10.04
C TYR A 14 20.66 17.56 9.62
N HIS A 15 20.34 17.40 8.33
CA HIS A 15 19.69 16.20 7.85
C HIS A 15 20.56 14.94 8.02
N ALA A 16 21.86 15.04 7.76
CA ALA A 16 22.79 13.93 8.00
C ALA A 16 22.84 13.52 9.47
N PHE A 17 22.83 14.51 10.38
CA PHE A 17 22.81 14.27 11.82
C PHE A 17 21.51 13.60 12.28
N VAL A 18 20.35 14.07 11.79
CA VAL A 18 19.04 13.45 12.09
C VAL A 18 19.01 12.00 11.61
N GLN A 19 19.49 11.72 10.40
CA GLN A 19 19.61 10.35 9.90
C GLN A 19 20.55 9.48 10.76
N TYR A 20 21.67 10.03 11.17
CA TYR A 20 22.61 9.34 12.06
C TYR A 20 21.96 8.98 13.41
N LEU A 21 21.26 9.94 14.02
CA LEU A 21 20.55 9.71 15.29
C LEU A 21 19.50 8.60 15.11
N PHE A 22 18.64 8.74 14.10
CA PHE A 22 17.62 7.74 13.81
C PHE A 22 18.23 6.34 13.65
N MET A 23 19.24 6.19 12.81
CA MET A 23 19.86 4.89 12.55
C MET A 23 20.50 4.29 13.81
N THR A 24 21.08 5.14 14.67
CA THR A 24 21.71 4.69 15.92
C THR A 24 20.66 4.24 16.94
N GLU A 25 19.63 5.04 17.15
CA GLU A 25 18.56 4.74 18.10
C GLU A 25 17.72 3.54 17.63
N TRP A 26 17.37 3.50 16.34
CA TRP A 26 16.64 2.38 15.76
C TRP A 26 17.40 1.05 15.88
N ALA A 27 18.70 1.07 15.62
CA ALA A 27 19.53 -0.13 15.76
C ALA A 27 19.53 -0.67 17.20
N ALA A 28 19.55 0.23 18.20
CA ALA A 28 19.46 -0.15 19.61
C ALA A 28 18.08 -0.73 19.96
N VAL A 29 17.01 -0.07 19.54
CA VAL A 29 15.62 -0.53 19.75
C VAL A 29 15.38 -1.87 19.05
N LYS A 30 15.76 -2.01 17.78
CA LYS A 30 15.62 -3.28 17.06
C LYS A 30 16.36 -4.42 17.76
N LYS A 31 17.58 -4.15 18.25
CA LYS A 31 18.36 -5.15 18.99
C LYS A 31 17.61 -5.62 20.24
N GLU A 32 17.08 -4.70 21.03
CA GLU A 32 16.32 -5.03 22.25
C GLU A 32 15.07 -5.86 21.92
N ILE A 33 14.31 -5.48 20.88
CA ILE A 33 13.15 -6.22 20.40
C ILE A 33 13.53 -7.65 19.95
N ASN A 34 14.62 -7.78 19.20
CA ASN A 34 15.07 -9.10 18.73
C ASN A 34 15.60 -9.96 19.88
N GLU A 35 16.27 -9.39 20.89
CA GLU A 35 16.71 -10.10 22.09
C GLU A 35 15.54 -10.60 22.93
N ALA A 36 14.38 -9.93 22.86
CA ALA A 36 13.12 -10.41 23.42
C ALA A 36 12.44 -11.52 22.57
N GLY A 37 13.04 -11.96 21.47
CA GLY A 37 12.50 -12.99 20.56
C GLY A 37 11.43 -12.46 19.60
N ILE A 38 11.31 -11.15 19.42
CA ILE A 38 10.32 -10.49 18.57
C ILE A 38 11.00 -10.07 17.25
N SER A 39 10.35 -10.35 16.12
CA SER A 39 10.79 -9.90 14.80
C SER A 39 9.95 -8.72 14.33
N ILE A 40 10.57 -7.82 13.58
CA ILE A 40 9.93 -6.64 13.00
C ILE A 40 9.67 -6.88 11.52
N ILE A 41 8.42 -6.69 11.09
CA ILE A 41 8.05 -6.68 9.67
C ILE A 41 7.95 -5.22 9.23
N GLY A 42 8.77 -4.85 8.26
CA GLY A 42 8.68 -3.54 7.61
C GLY A 42 7.74 -3.57 6.42
N ASP A 43 7.30 -2.40 6.00
CA ASP A 43 6.45 -2.21 4.83
C ASP A 43 7.12 -1.27 3.84
N MET A 44 7.30 -1.71 2.61
CA MET A 44 7.98 -0.96 1.57
C MET A 44 7.03 -0.74 0.40
N PRO A 45 6.66 0.51 0.09
CA PRO A 45 5.85 0.79 -1.09
C PRO A 45 6.61 0.37 -2.36
N PHE A 46 5.90 -0.21 -3.33
CA PHE A 46 6.51 -0.55 -4.62
C PHE A 46 7.03 0.72 -5.30
N TYR A 47 6.17 1.70 -5.51
CA TYR A 47 6.55 2.95 -6.15
C TYR A 47 7.13 3.95 -5.14
N VAL A 48 7.85 4.94 -5.68
CA VAL A 48 8.36 6.11 -4.93
C VAL A 48 7.63 7.38 -5.34
N SER A 49 7.67 8.41 -4.51
CA SER A 49 7.08 9.70 -4.87
C SER A 49 7.87 10.37 -5.99
N GLY A 50 7.18 11.08 -6.89
CA GLY A 50 7.80 11.78 -8.01
C GLY A 50 8.74 12.92 -7.60
N ASP A 51 8.57 13.47 -6.40
CA ASP A 51 9.42 14.50 -5.82
C ASP A 51 10.45 13.95 -4.80
N SER A 52 10.62 12.62 -4.77
CA SER A 52 11.59 11.97 -3.88
C SER A 52 13.04 12.23 -4.29
N ALA A 53 13.95 12.08 -3.32
CA ALA A 53 15.39 12.10 -3.56
C ALA A 53 15.82 10.99 -4.53
N ASP A 54 15.15 9.85 -4.53
CA ASP A 54 15.42 8.72 -5.43
C ASP A 54 15.22 9.10 -6.89
N VAL A 55 14.08 9.72 -7.22
CA VAL A 55 13.78 10.19 -8.58
C VAL A 55 14.72 11.32 -8.98
N TRP A 56 14.98 12.25 -8.06
CA TRP A 56 15.89 13.36 -8.32
C TRP A 56 17.31 12.90 -8.63
N ALA A 57 17.83 11.94 -7.87
CA ALA A 57 19.19 11.44 -8.01
C ALA A 57 19.39 10.44 -9.15
N SER A 58 18.32 9.72 -9.54
CA SER A 58 18.40 8.58 -10.47
C SER A 58 17.32 8.64 -11.55
N ARG A 59 17.14 9.82 -12.17
CA ARG A 59 16.09 10.10 -13.17
C ARG A 59 16.01 9.10 -14.30
N ASP A 60 17.14 8.58 -14.74
CA ASP A 60 17.25 7.62 -15.82
C ASP A 60 16.66 6.24 -15.49
N LEU A 61 16.43 5.95 -14.21
CA LEU A 61 15.75 4.73 -13.75
C LEU A 61 14.21 4.83 -13.82
N PHE A 62 13.67 5.98 -14.26
CA PHE A 62 12.24 6.22 -14.38
C PHE A 62 11.87 6.65 -15.79
N LYS A 63 10.62 6.41 -16.20
CA LYS A 63 10.09 6.85 -17.51
C LYS A 63 9.82 8.37 -17.48
N MET A 64 10.87 9.16 -17.74
CA MET A 64 10.78 10.61 -17.78
C MET A 64 10.25 11.09 -19.15
N ALA A 65 9.43 12.13 -19.15
CA ALA A 65 9.02 12.80 -20.37
C ALA A 65 10.19 13.52 -21.05
N GLY A 66 10.30 13.33 -22.36
CA GLY A 66 11.26 14.09 -23.17
C GLY A 66 10.83 15.55 -23.41
N PRO A 67 11.76 16.43 -23.87
CA PRO A 67 11.46 17.84 -24.17
C PRO A 67 10.31 18.05 -25.16
N GLU A 68 10.19 17.14 -26.14
CA GLU A 68 9.11 17.21 -27.15
C GLU A 68 7.72 17.02 -26.50
N ARG A 69 7.60 16.11 -25.56
CA ARG A 69 6.36 15.88 -24.80
C ARG A 69 6.01 17.11 -23.97
N VAL A 70 6.99 17.72 -23.30
CA VAL A 70 6.80 18.93 -22.49
C VAL A 70 6.32 20.08 -23.37
N ASN A 71 6.96 20.30 -24.52
CA ASN A 71 6.58 21.33 -25.48
C ASN A 71 5.17 21.12 -26.04
N LYS A 72 4.81 19.85 -26.34
CA LYS A 72 3.47 19.51 -26.79
C LYS A 72 2.42 19.84 -25.73
N LEU A 73 2.64 19.43 -24.48
CA LEU A 73 1.73 19.71 -23.37
C LEU A 73 1.49 21.21 -23.15
N LEU A 74 2.55 22.02 -23.28
CA LEU A 74 2.43 23.48 -23.21
C LEU A 74 1.60 24.04 -24.37
N ALA A 75 1.85 23.59 -25.59
CA ALA A 75 1.10 24.02 -26.76
C ALA A 75 -0.39 23.63 -26.67
N ASP A 76 -0.68 22.40 -26.23
CA ASP A 76 -2.05 21.92 -26.03
C ASP A 76 -2.77 22.74 -24.95
N TYR A 77 -2.09 23.08 -23.85
CA TYR A 77 -2.62 23.96 -22.80
C TYR A 77 -2.90 25.37 -23.32
N GLU A 78 -1.99 25.97 -24.07
CA GLU A 78 -2.18 27.30 -24.65
C GLU A 78 -3.39 27.34 -25.60
N MET A 79 -3.57 26.30 -26.42
CA MET A 79 -4.74 26.16 -27.30
C MET A 79 -6.04 26.03 -26.48
N ALA A 80 -6.03 25.19 -25.44
CA ALA A 80 -7.19 24.99 -24.57
C ALA A 80 -7.55 26.27 -23.82
N MET A 81 -6.56 27.00 -23.30
CA MET A 81 -6.75 28.31 -22.63
C MET A 81 -7.30 29.37 -23.58
N ALA A 82 -6.82 29.42 -24.81
CA ALA A 82 -7.34 30.33 -25.82
C ALA A 82 -8.81 30.04 -26.16
N LYS A 83 -9.19 28.76 -26.23
CA LYS A 83 -10.58 28.33 -26.41
C LYS A 83 -11.44 28.69 -25.21
N TYR A 84 -10.98 28.40 -24.02
CA TYR A 84 -11.67 28.72 -22.74
C TYR A 84 -11.94 30.22 -22.63
N LYS A 85 -10.94 31.08 -22.87
CA LYS A 85 -11.10 32.53 -22.85
C LYS A 85 -12.15 33.03 -23.84
N LYS A 86 -12.16 32.48 -25.08
CA LYS A 86 -13.20 32.86 -26.07
C LYS A 86 -14.59 32.48 -25.63
N ILE A 87 -14.74 31.32 -24.97
CA ILE A 87 -16.03 30.87 -24.45
C ILE A 87 -16.49 31.76 -23.30
N THR A 88 -15.60 32.04 -22.33
CA THR A 88 -15.93 32.85 -21.15
C THR A 88 -16.15 34.33 -21.47
N GLU A 89 -15.44 34.91 -22.44
CA GLU A 89 -15.65 36.27 -22.93
C GLU A 89 -16.98 36.47 -23.66
N ASN A 90 -17.51 35.43 -24.29
CA ASN A 90 -18.79 35.45 -24.99
C ASN A 90 -19.95 34.88 -24.18
N PHE A 91 -19.73 34.54 -22.90
CA PHE A 91 -20.73 33.95 -22.02
C PHE A 91 -21.60 35.04 -21.39
N ASP A 92 -22.79 35.25 -21.98
CA ASP A 92 -23.80 36.21 -21.50
C ASP A 92 -24.77 35.65 -20.43
N GLY A 93 -24.44 34.49 -19.86
CA GLY A 93 -25.19 33.86 -18.76
C GLY A 93 -26.51 33.17 -19.18
N ASN A 94 -26.83 33.07 -20.47
CA ASN A 94 -28.15 32.61 -20.92
C ASN A 94 -28.14 31.38 -21.84
N THR A 95 -27.17 30.49 -21.75
CA THR A 95 -27.15 29.22 -22.50
C THR A 95 -27.54 28.04 -21.61
N SER A 96 -28.81 27.69 -21.65
CA SER A 96 -29.32 26.37 -21.26
C SER A 96 -28.81 25.33 -22.29
N GLY A 97 -27.61 24.76 -22.06
CA GLY A 97 -27.05 23.73 -22.93
C GLY A 97 -25.55 23.75 -23.16
N ALA A 98 -24.80 24.62 -22.52
CA ALA A 98 -23.34 24.51 -22.53
C ALA A 98 -22.92 23.30 -21.66
N ASP A 99 -22.16 22.39 -22.26
CA ASP A 99 -21.54 21.27 -21.55
C ASP A 99 -20.63 21.85 -20.42
N ASP A 100 -20.90 21.51 -19.17
CA ASP A 100 -20.13 21.96 -17.99
C ASP A 100 -18.63 21.73 -18.14
N SER A 101 -18.24 20.77 -18.96
CA SER A 101 -16.83 20.48 -19.28
C SER A 101 -16.14 21.62 -20.06
N MET A 102 -16.91 22.41 -20.85
CA MET A 102 -16.38 23.53 -21.62
C MET A 102 -16.17 24.81 -20.80
N LEU A 103 -16.78 24.90 -19.60
CA LEU A 103 -16.66 26.02 -18.68
C LEU A 103 -15.58 25.80 -17.62
N ARG A 104 -14.89 24.68 -17.67
CA ARG A 104 -13.81 24.37 -16.72
C ARG A 104 -12.49 24.94 -17.25
N GLU A 105 -11.83 25.75 -16.41
CA GLU A 105 -10.51 26.28 -16.76
C GLU A 105 -9.49 25.15 -16.99
N PRO A 106 -8.80 25.13 -18.13
CA PRO A 106 -7.78 24.14 -18.41
C PRO A 106 -6.68 24.14 -17.35
N ARG A 107 -6.33 22.96 -16.86
CA ARG A 107 -5.27 22.80 -15.85
C ARG A 107 -3.89 23.00 -16.50
N LYS A 108 -3.09 23.90 -15.95
CA LYS A 108 -1.72 24.11 -16.41
C LYS A 108 -0.88 22.84 -16.17
N PRO A 109 -0.21 22.30 -17.20
CA PRO A 109 0.66 21.15 -17.02
C PRO A 109 1.86 21.50 -16.12
N LYS A 110 2.32 20.56 -15.33
CA LYS A 110 3.52 20.68 -14.51
C LYS A 110 4.75 20.64 -15.44
N THR A 111 5.47 21.75 -15.59
CA THR A 111 6.63 21.88 -16.47
C THR A 111 7.92 22.33 -15.77
N ASP A 112 7.79 22.78 -14.55
CA ASP A 112 8.84 23.25 -13.66
C ASP A 112 9.34 22.19 -12.68
N ALA A 113 8.64 21.05 -12.63
CA ALA A 113 9.00 19.87 -11.85
C ALA A 113 9.51 18.73 -12.77
N LEU A 114 9.85 17.60 -12.19
CA LEU A 114 10.09 16.38 -12.92
C LEU A 114 8.83 15.97 -13.68
N VAL A 115 8.90 15.95 -15.02
CA VAL A 115 7.75 15.61 -15.86
C VAL A 115 7.85 14.14 -16.26
N PHE A 116 6.79 13.40 -15.96
CA PHE A 116 6.66 12.00 -16.34
C PHE A 116 5.80 11.86 -17.59
N GLU A 117 6.11 10.91 -18.42
CA GLU A 117 5.28 10.57 -19.55
C GLU A 117 4.06 9.76 -19.12
N LYS A 118 4.31 8.80 -18.25
CA LYS A 118 3.33 7.90 -17.65
C LYS A 118 3.50 7.84 -16.15
N VAL A 119 2.41 7.54 -15.46
CA VAL A 119 2.37 7.37 -13.99
C VAL A 119 1.62 6.11 -13.62
N ALA A 120 1.87 5.64 -12.40
CA ALA A 120 1.24 4.46 -11.86
C ALA A 120 -0.21 4.70 -11.42
N GLY A 121 -1.00 3.66 -11.52
CA GLY A 121 -2.35 3.57 -11.03
C GLY A 121 -2.85 2.14 -11.07
N VAL A 122 -4.14 1.97 -10.88
CA VAL A 122 -4.87 0.71 -11.12
C VAL A 122 -6.15 1.02 -11.91
N PRO A 123 -6.61 0.11 -12.79
CA PRO A 123 -7.82 0.31 -13.55
C PRO A 123 -9.06 0.33 -12.64
N PRO A 124 -10.23 0.70 -13.18
CA PRO A 124 -11.50 0.56 -12.47
C PRO A 124 -11.73 -0.86 -11.96
N ASP A 125 -12.16 -0.96 -10.72
CA ASP A 125 -12.48 -2.19 -10.03
C ASP A 125 -13.72 -2.03 -9.13
N TYR A 126 -14.00 -3.02 -8.27
CA TYR A 126 -15.11 -2.96 -7.31
C TYR A 126 -14.94 -1.85 -6.26
N PHE A 127 -13.73 -1.39 -6.00
CA PHE A 127 -13.43 -0.37 -4.99
C PHE A 127 -13.46 1.04 -5.57
N SER A 128 -13.19 1.20 -6.88
CA SER A 128 -13.13 2.50 -7.55
C SER A 128 -13.61 2.41 -9.00
N ALA A 129 -14.76 3.03 -9.30
CA ALA A 129 -15.32 3.09 -10.64
C ALA A 129 -14.44 3.90 -11.64
N ASP A 130 -13.55 4.75 -11.15
CA ASP A 130 -12.61 5.56 -11.93
C ASP A 130 -11.18 4.99 -11.94
N GLY A 131 -10.98 3.83 -11.28
CA GLY A 131 -9.67 3.35 -10.93
C GLY A 131 -9.00 4.25 -9.88
N GLN A 132 -7.73 4.01 -9.60
CA GLN A 132 -6.95 4.84 -8.70
C GLN A 132 -5.75 5.39 -9.45
N LEU A 133 -5.67 6.70 -9.58
CA LEU A 133 -4.54 7.41 -10.17
C LEU A 133 -3.56 7.81 -9.06
N TRP A 134 -2.50 7.02 -8.88
CA TRP A 134 -1.54 7.25 -7.80
C TRP A 134 -0.53 8.34 -8.13
N GLY A 135 -0.20 8.52 -9.41
CA GLY A 135 0.69 9.59 -9.87
C GLY A 135 2.18 9.34 -9.62
N ASN A 136 2.55 8.16 -9.14
CA ASN A 136 3.95 7.77 -8.94
C ASN A 136 4.63 7.52 -10.29
N PRO A 137 5.94 7.82 -10.43
CA PRO A 137 6.69 7.54 -11.66
C PRO A 137 6.83 6.05 -11.92
N ILE A 138 6.75 5.67 -13.19
CA ILE A 138 6.98 4.31 -13.65
C ILE A 138 8.48 4.04 -13.77
N TYR A 139 8.92 2.85 -13.36
CA TYR A 139 10.30 2.40 -13.49
C TYR A 139 10.69 2.12 -14.95
N ASN A 140 11.92 2.45 -15.31
CA ASN A 140 12.56 2.01 -16.53
C ASN A 140 13.23 0.64 -16.30
N TRP A 141 12.46 -0.42 -16.46
CA TRP A 141 12.92 -1.78 -16.14
C TRP A 141 14.11 -2.24 -16.97
N GLU A 142 14.22 -1.78 -18.23
CA GLU A 142 15.36 -2.10 -19.08
C GLU A 142 16.68 -1.56 -18.49
N LYS A 143 16.67 -0.31 -18.04
CA LYS A 143 17.83 0.29 -17.39
C LYS A 143 18.13 -0.31 -16.04
N MET A 144 17.12 -0.65 -15.26
CA MET A 144 17.29 -1.34 -13.98
C MET A 144 17.91 -2.72 -14.17
N LYS A 145 17.41 -3.49 -15.14
CA LYS A 145 17.96 -4.79 -15.53
C LYS A 145 19.43 -4.69 -15.98
N ALA A 146 19.76 -3.71 -16.83
CA ALA A 146 21.12 -3.50 -17.30
C ALA A 146 22.16 -3.27 -16.19
N THR A 147 21.71 -2.88 -14.99
CA THR A 147 22.55 -2.69 -13.80
C THR A 147 22.39 -3.80 -12.75
N GLY A 148 21.76 -4.92 -13.10
CA GLY A 148 21.42 -6.01 -12.15
C GLY A 148 20.48 -5.52 -11.04
N TYR A 149 19.52 -4.67 -11.38
CA TYR A 149 18.57 -4.06 -10.43
C TYR A 149 19.22 -3.41 -9.21
N LYS A 150 20.42 -2.88 -9.34
CA LYS A 150 21.25 -2.37 -8.24
C LYS A 150 20.51 -1.41 -7.32
N TRP A 151 19.68 -0.52 -7.88
CA TRP A 151 18.91 0.42 -7.09
C TRP A 151 17.92 -0.31 -6.16
N TRP A 152 17.21 -1.31 -6.69
CA TRP A 152 16.28 -2.14 -5.92
C TRP A 152 17.00 -2.99 -4.88
N MET A 153 18.14 -3.59 -5.23
CA MET A 153 18.94 -4.37 -4.28
C MET A 153 19.44 -3.51 -3.12
N ASN A 154 19.86 -2.29 -3.37
CA ASN A 154 20.24 -1.33 -2.33
C ASN A 154 19.02 -0.96 -1.44
N ARG A 155 17.85 -0.77 -2.04
CA ARG A 155 16.60 -0.44 -1.32
C ARG A 155 16.18 -1.60 -0.41
N ILE A 156 16.20 -2.82 -0.89
CA ILE A 156 15.93 -4.02 -0.09
C ILE A 156 16.99 -4.17 1.01
N ALA A 157 18.28 -4.03 0.71
CA ALA A 157 19.36 -4.12 1.69
C ALA A 157 19.18 -3.10 2.83
N MET A 158 18.78 -1.87 2.50
CA MET A 158 18.51 -0.86 3.52
C MET A 158 17.31 -1.23 4.40
N ASN A 159 16.24 -1.74 3.81
CA ASN A 159 15.09 -2.24 4.56
C ASN A 159 15.46 -3.43 5.46
N TYR A 160 16.32 -4.35 5.00
CA TYR A 160 16.80 -5.47 5.81
C TYR A 160 17.67 -5.05 6.99
N ARG A 161 18.27 -3.87 6.95
CA ARG A 161 18.92 -3.29 8.14
C ARG A 161 17.91 -2.79 9.17
N LEU A 162 16.78 -2.27 8.71
CA LEU A 162 15.73 -1.72 9.56
C LEU A 162 14.81 -2.81 10.12
N TYR A 163 14.51 -3.85 9.34
CA TYR A 163 13.50 -4.86 9.63
C TYR A 163 14.06 -6.27 9.51
N ASP A 164 13.36 -7.24 10.06
CA ASP A 164 13.69 -8.66 9.96
C ASP A 164 13.04 -9.30 8.74
N TYR A 165 11.80 -8.90 8.46
CA TYR A 165 11.01 -9.26 7.28
C TYR A 165 10.54 -8.00 6.57
N LEU A 166 10.19 -8.13 5.31
CA LEU A 166 9.81 -7.00 4.47
C LEU A 166 8.56 -7.34 3.65
N ARG A 167 7.45 -6.66 3.93
CA ARG A 167 6.29 -6.64 3.06
C ARG A 167 6.59 -5.67 1.91
N ILE A 168 6.35 -6.12 0.69
CA ILE A 168 6.40 -5.26 -0.49
C ILE A 168 4.97 -4.99 -0.92
N ASP A 169 4.59 -3.73 -0.84
CA ASP A 169 3.30 -3.24 -1.26
C ASP A 169 3.14 -3.31 -2.78
N HIS A 170 1.91 -3.49 -3.26
CA HIS A 170 1.59 -3.63 -4.68
C HIS A 170 2.49 -4.61 -5.43
N PHE A 171 2.70 -5.79 -4.85
CA PHE A 171 3.62 -6.81 -5.35
C PHE A 171 3.31 -7.29 -6.77
N ARG A 172 2.03 -7.24 -7.16
CA ARG A 172 1.56 -7.54 -8.51
C ARG A 172 2.40 -6.86 -9.59
N ALA A 173 2.90 -5.65 -9.32
CA ALA A 173 3.66 -4.87 -10.29
C ALA A 173 4.99 -5.49 -10.74
N PHE A 174 5.50 -6.51 -10.04
CA PHE A 174 6.60 -7.33 -10.54
C PHE A 174 6.18 -8.28 -11.67
N SER A 175 4.92 -8.67 -11.75
CA SER A 175 4.35 -9.43 -12.86
C SER A 175 3.81 -8.50 -13.94
N SER A 176 2.88 -7.63 -13.58
CA SER A 176 2.29 -6.64 -14.48
C SER A 176 1.81 -5.41 -13.71
N TYR A 177 1.91 -4.24 -14.33
CA TYR A 177 1.50 -2.97 -13.75
C TYR A 177 0.66 -2.15 -14.73
N TRP A 178 -0.23 -1.33 -14.17
CA TRP A 178 -1.06 -0.40 -14.93
C TRP A 178 -0.39 0.96 -15.03
N GLU A 179 -0.17 1.43 -16.25
CA GLU A 179 0.32 2.79 -16.48
C GLU A 179 -0.72 3.67 -17.16
N VAL A 180 -0.75 4.92 -16.74
CA VAL A 180 -1.71 5.92 -17.20
C VAL A 180 -0.96 7.14 -17.71
N ASP A 181 -1.53 7.91 -18.62
CA ASP A 181 -0.94 9.19 -19.04
C ASP A 181 -0.80 10.12 -17.83
N ALA A 182 0.35 10.75 -17.67
CA ALA A 182 0.63 11.60 -16.49
C ALA A 182 -0.30 12.82 -16.37
N ASN A 183 -1.06 13.16 -17.40
CA ASN A 183 -2.04 14.24 -17.40
C ASN A 183 -3.49 13.74 -17.34
N ALA A 184 -3.70 12.42 -17.23
CA ALA A 184 -5.04 11.88 -17.07
C ALA A 184 -5.71 12.42 -15.79
N GLU A 185 -7.02 12.54 -15.82
CA GLU A 185 -7.82 12.96 -14.65
C GLU A 185 -8.15 11.78 -13.73
N ASN A 186 -8.15 10.56 -14.27
CA ASN A 186 -8.43 9.31 -13.57
C ASN A 186 -7.65 8.15 -14.21
N ALA A 187 -7.83 6.94 -13.73
CA ALA A 187 -7.09 5.76 -14.20
C ALA A 187 -7.90 4.86 -15.16
N ARG A 188 -9.02 5.35 -15.73
CA ARG A 188 -9.88 4.55 -16.63
C ARG A 188 -9.17 4.15 -17.92
N GLU A 189 -8.39 5.06 -18.47
CA GLU A 189 -7.64 4.85 -19.71
C GLU A 189 -6.16 4.66 -19.39
N GLY A 190 -5.68 3.45 -19.57
CA GLY A 190 -4.30 3.08 -19.32
C GLY A 190 -3.94 1.79 -20.05
N GLU A 191 -2.80 1.22 -19.69
CA GLU A 191 -2.26 0.02 -20.32
C GLU A 191 -1.61 -0.89 -19.30
N TRP A 192 -1.89 -2.21 -19.40
CA TRP A 192 -1.14 -3.21 -18.65
C TRP A 192 0.18 -3.50 -19.33
N LEU A 193 1.27 -3.36 -18.60
CA LEU A 193 2.62 -3.70 -19.06
C LEU A 193 3.23 -4.78 -18.16
N GLU A 194 4.14 -5.55 -18.75
CA GLU A 194 4.90 -6.57 -18.04
C GLU A 194 5.91 -5.93 -17.08
N GLY A 195 5.95 -6.46 -15.86
CA GLY A 195 6.97 -6.15 -14.88
C GLY A 195 8.29 -6.90 -15.13
N PRO A 196 9.27 -6.78 -14.23
CA PRO A 196 10.57 -7.44 -14.39
C PRO A 196 10.53 -8.97 -14.23
N GLY A 197 9.42 -9.53 -13.76
CA GLY A 197 9.21 -10.97 -13.66
C GLY A 197 10.14 -11.68 -12.68
N LEU A 198 10.34 -12.99 -12.92
CA LEU A 198 11.16 -13.87 -12.06
C LEU A 198 12.63 -13.49 -12.02
N GLU A 199 13.14 -12.90 -13.09
CA GLU A 199 14.53 -12.48 -13.18
C GLU A 199 14.94 -11.49 -12.07
N PHE A 200 14.00 -10.64 -11.64
CA PHE A 200 14.22 -9.78 -10.48
C PHE A 200 14.48 -10.59 -9.20
N PHE A 201 13.74 -11.66 -8.99
CA PHE A 201 13.87 -12.49 -7.78
C PHE A 201 15.09 -13.40 -7.82
N GLU A 202 15.55 -13.79 -9.00
CA GLU A 202 16.87 -14.43 -9.14
C GLU A 202 17.99 -13.49 -8.69
N GLU A 203 17.87 -12.18 -8.96
CA GLU A 203 18.84 -11.21 -8.48
C GLU A 203 18.72 -10.95 -6.98
N VAL A 204 17.51 -11.02 -6.41
CA VAL A 204 17.32 -11.01 -4.94
C VAL A 204 18.06 -12.18 -4.30
N ASP A 205 17.88 -13.41 -4.82
CA ASP A 205 18.55 -14.60 -4.29
C ASP A 205 20.09 -14.51 -4.39
N LYS A 206 20.61 -13.97 -5.48
CA LYS A 206 22.07 -13.74 -5.64
C LYS A 206 22.63 -12.76 -4.61
N ASN A 207 21.88 -11.71 -4.27
CA ASN A 207 22.34 -10.67 -3.35
C ASN A 207 22.13 -11.02 -1.87
N PHE A 208 21.09 -11.79 -1.53
CA PHE A 208 20.68 -12.02 -0.14
C PHE A 208 20.68 -13.50 0.27
N GLY A 209 20.98 -14.41 -0.65
CA GLY A 209 21.01 -15.85 -0.41
C GLY A 209 19.67 -16.54 -0.69
N ASP A 210 18.58 -15.91 -0.30
CA ASP A 210 17.22 -16.33 -0.60
C ASP A 210 16.22 -15.15 -0.46
N ARG A 211 14.95 -15.40 -0.73
CA ARG A 211 13.85 -14.44 -0.62
C ARG A 211 12.90 -14.70 0.55
N SER A 212 13.28 -15.54 1.50
CA SER A 212 12.44 -15.99 2.63
C SER A 212 12.01 -14.87 3.58
N ARG A 213 12.67 -13.73 3.51
CA ARG A 213 12.36 -12.53 4.31
C ARG A 213 11.33 -11.61 3.64
N LEU A 214 10.86 -11.93 2.43
CA LEU A 214 9.88 -11.12 1.71
C LEU A 214 8.47 -11.63 1.94
N ILE A 215 7.52 -10.70 1.97
CA ILE A 215 6.07 -10.92 2.01
C ILE A 215 5.47 -10.11 0.86
N ALA A 216 4.60 -10.73 0.06
CA ALA A 216 3.93 -10.06 -1.05
C ALA A 216 2.59 -9.49 -0.62
N GLU A 217 2.33 -8.22 -0.89
CA GLU A 217 0.97 -7.72 -0.91
C GLU A 217 0.34 -8.12 -2.26
N ASP A 218 -0.53 -9.11 -2.22
CA ASP A 218 -1.24 -9.71 -3.34
C ASP A 218 -2.78 -9.50 -3.23
N LEU A 219 -3.16 -8.39 -2.63
CA LEU A 219 -4.56 -7.97 -2.44
C LEU A 219 -5.08 -7.30 -3.71
N GLY A 220 -6.00 -7.87 -4.38
CA GLY A 220 -6.56 -7.34 -5.61
C GLY A 220 -7.13 -8.45 -6.49
N GLU A 221 -7.49 -8.11 -7.71
CA GLU A 221 -7.99 -9.12 -8.65
C GLU A 221 -6.86 -10.12 -8.98
N MET A 222 -7.07 -11.37 -8.58
CA MET A 222 -6.14 -12.46 -8.82
C MET A 222 -6.43 -13.09 -10.17
N THR A 223 -5.52 -12.91 -11.12
CA THR A 223 -5.58 -13.57 -12.44
C THR A 223 -4.78 -14.87 -12.42
N PRO A 224 -5.10 -15.85 -13.31
CA PRO A 224 -4.33 -17.10 -13.40
C PRO A 224 -2.82 -16.89 -13.61
N ASP A 225 -2.44 -15.87 -14.38
CA ASP A 225 -1.04 -15.52 -14.64
C ASP A 225 -0.36 -15.01 -13.37
N LEU A 226 -1.04 -14.14 -12.60
CA LEU A 226 -0.53 -13.65 -11.31
C LEU A 226 -0.42 -14.79 -10.28
N GLU A 227 -1.39 -15.68 -10.23
CA GLU A 227 -1.29 -16.88 -9.37
C GLU A 227 -0.11 -17.77 -9.76
N GLY A 228 0.11 -17.96 -11.08
CA GLY A 228 1.27 -18.66 -11.62
C GLY A 228 2.57 -18.02 -11.15
N PHE A 229 2.69 -16.73 -11.35
CA PHE A 229 3.84 -15.94 -10.92
C PHE A 229 4.09 -16.03 -9.41
N MET A 230 3.05 -15.88 -8.58
CA MET A 230 3.16 -15.99 -7.12
C MET A 230 3.65 -17.37 -6.68
N ARG A 231 3.16 -18.45 -7.33
CA ARG A 231 3.64 -19.82 -7.05
C ARG A 231 5.12 -20.00 -7.39
N GLU A 232 5.58 -19.45 -8.51
CA GLU A 232 6.98 -19.54 -8.95
C GLU A 232 7.91 -18.70 -8.08
N VAL A 233 7.47 -17.51 -7.67
CA VAL A 233 8.23 -16.69 -6.73
C VAL A 233 8.33 -17.34 -5.36
N GLY A 234 7.26 -17.99 -4.89
CA GLY A 234 7.25 -18.82 -3.69
C GLY A 234 7.26 -18.09 -2.35
N ILE A 235 7.16 -16.75 -2.34
CA ILE A 235 7.05 -15.98 -1.10
C ILE A 235 5.60 -15.97 -0.58
N PRO A 236 5.37 -15.77 0.75
CA PRO A 236 4.02 -15.69 1.29
C PRO A 236 3.26 -14.47 0.79
N GLY A 237 2.02 -14.68 0.36
CA GLY A 237 1.05 -13.63 0.08
C GLY A 237 0.24 -13.26 1.33
N MET A 238 -0.70 -12.33 1.17
CA MET A 238 -1.55 -11.83 2.25
C MET A 238 -2.99 -12.33 2.15
N ARG A 239 -3.64 -12.48 3.30
CA ARG A 239 -5.08 -12.78 3.40
C ARG A 239 -5.71 -11.89 4.45
N VAL A 240 -6.81 -11.20 4.09
CA VAL A 240 -7.50 -10.24 4.94
C VAL A 240 -8.93 -10.71 5.19
N MET A 241 -9.29 -10.95 6.44
CA MET A 241 -10.61 -11.49 6.77
C MET A 241 -11.77 -10.55 6.43
N GLU A 242 -11.58 -9.24 6.51
CA GLU A 242 -12.62 -8.28 6.12
C GLU A 242 -13.07 -8.41 4.67
N PHE A 243 -12.29 -9.04 3.79
CA PHE A 243 -12.64 -9.32 2.39
C PHE A 243 -13.34 -10.67 2.18
N ALA A 244 -13.47 -11.48 3.24
CA ALA A 244 -13.89 -12.86 3.13
C ALA A 244 -15.41 -13.06 3.00
N PHE A 245 -16.21 -12.20 3.65
CA PHE A 245 -17.57 -12.55 4.04
C PHE A 245 -18.64 -12.02 3.07
N ASN A 246 -18.45 -12.22 1.76
CA ASN A 246 -19.48 -11.97 0.76
C ASN A 246 -20.40 -13.19 0.65
N PRO A 247 -21.71 -13.10 0.99
CA PRO A 247 -22.60 -14.24 0.93
C PRO A 247 -22.69 -14.85 -0.47
N GLY A 248 -22.49 -16.16 -0.57
CA GLY A 248 -22.57 -16.91 -1.84
C GLY A 248 -21.27 -16.96 -2.63
N GLU A 249 -20.19 -16.38 -2.14
CA GLU A 249 -18.87 -16.46 -2.75
C GLU A 249 -17.95 -17.40 -1.95
N ASP A 250 -17.29 -18.33 -2.64
CA ASP A 250 -16.17 -19.12 -2.08
C ASP A 250 -14.86 -18.32 -2.26
N SER A 251 -14.71 -17.31 -1.41
CA SER A 251 -13.58 -16.39 -1.49
C SER A 251 -12.27 -17.03 -1.04
N SER A 252 -11.16 -16.74 -1.73
CA SER A 252 -9.81 -17.10 -1.30
C SER A 252 -9.41 -16.47 0.03
N PHE A 253 -10.14 -15.46 0.49
CA PHE A 253 -9.98 -14.81 1.79
C PHE A 253 -10.73 -15.51 2.93
N MET A 254 -11.50 -16.58 2.64
CA MET A 254 -12.11 -17.39 3.70
C MET A 254 -11.03 -18.20 4.45
N PRO A 255 -11.00 -18.18 5.79
CA PRO A 255 -9.95 -18.81 6.57
C PRO A 255 -9.69 -20.30 6.29
N HIS A 256 -10.71 -21.05 5.86
CA HIS A 256 -10.55 -22.45 5.48
C HIS A 256 -9.83 -22.65 4.13
N ASN A 257 -9.73 -21.60 3.31
CA ASN A 257 -9.01 -21.58 2.03
C ASN A 257 -7.55 -21.11 2.16
N PHE A 258 -7.10 -20.72 3.35
CA PHE A 258 -5.74 -20.23 3.53
C PHE A 258 -4.71 -21.34 3.32
N SER A 259 -3.69 -21.02 2.52
CA SER A 259 -2.50 -21.86 2.44
C SER A 259 -1.61 -21.62 3.67
N ARG A 260 -0.71 -22.57 3.96
CA ARG A 260 0.28 -22.35 5.03
C ARG A 260 1.27 -21.25 4.68
N ASN A 261 1.56 -21.04 3.40
CA ASN A 261 2.45 -19.99 2.91
C ASN A 261 1.68 -18.67 2.71
N CYS A 262 1.09 -18.15 3.77
CA CYS A 262 0.49 -16.82 3.76
C CYS A 262 0.59 -16.14 5.12
N VAL A 263 0.48 -14.81 5.11
CA VAL A 263 0.29 -13.95 6.28
C VAL A 263 -1.15 -13.50 6.31
N ALA A 264 -1.88 -13.83 7.36
CA ALA A 264 -3.30 -13.52 7.48
C ALA A 264 -3.56 -12.43 8.52
N TYR A 265 -4.52 -11.56 8.22
CA TYR A 265 -4.89 -10.39 9.00
C TYR A 265 -6.39 -10.39 9.28
N THR A 266 -6.82 -9.76 10.37
CA THR A 266 -8.21 -9.31 10.51
C THR A 266 -8.48 -8.21 9.49
N GLY A 267 -7.71 -7.15 9.54
CA GLY A 267 -7.59 -6.04 8.62
C GLY A 267 -6.15 -5.54 8.60
N THR A 268 -5.76 -4.74 7.61
CA THR A 268 -4.46 -4.05 7.52
C THR A 268 -4.60 -2.61 8.01
N HIS A 269 -3.51 -1.83 7.96
CA HIS A 269 -3.55 -0.40 8.24
C HIS A 269 -4.44 0.40 7.26
N ASP A 270 -4.73 -0.13 6.07
CA ASP A 270 -5.59 0.48 5.05
C ASP A 270 -7.07 0.15 5.21
N ASN A 271 -7.38 -0.89 5.98
CA ASN A 271 -8.74 -1.29 6.29
C ASN A 271 -9.33 -0.45 7.43
N ASN A 272 -10.63 -0.59 7.69
CA ASN A 272 -11.22 -0.10 8.92
C ASN A 272 -10.72 -0.96 10.10
N THR A 273 -10.98 -0.57 11.33
CA THR A 273 -10.84 -1.47 12.47
C THR A 273 -11.90 -2.58 12.37
N LEU A 274 -11.63 -3.74 12.93
CA LEU A 274 -12.57 -4.87 12.88
C LEU A 274 -13.97 -4.49 13.40
N LEU A 275 -14.03 -3.76 14.52
CA LEU A 275 -15.30 -3.29 15.06
C LEU A 275 -15.95 -2.22 14.17
N GLY A 276 -15.17 -1.29 13.63
CA GLY A 276 -15.64 -0.30 12.66
C GLY A 276 -16.17 -0.95 11.38
N TRP A 277 -15.49 -1.98 10.89
CA TRP A 277 -15.96 -2.77 9.75
C TRP A 277 -17.27 -3.50 10.06
N LEU A 278 -17.44 -4.07 11.26
CA LEU A 278 -18.69 -4.69 11.68
C LEU A 278 -19.86 -3.68 11.71
N TRP A 279 -19.62 -2.43 12.10
CA TRP A 279 -20.64 -1.39 12.08
C TRP A 279 -21.02 -0.96 10.66
N ASP A 280 -20.06 -0.90 9.75
CA ASP A 280 -20.26 -0.42 8.37
C ASP A 280 -20.75 -1.54 7.42
N ALA A 281 -20.45 -2.81 7.73
CA ALA A 281 -20.75 -3.94 6.87
C ALA A 281 -22.27 -4.11 6.67
N PRO A 282 -22.72 -4.46 5.45
CA PRO A 282 -24.09 -4.88 5.20
C PRO A 282 -24.54 -5.99 6.16
N GLU A 283 -25.80 -5.97 6.58
CA GLU A 283 -26.31 -6.96 7.52
C GLU A 283 -26.10 -8.40 7.05
N SER A 284 -26.27 -8.68 5.77
CA SER A 284 -26.04 -10.00 5.17
C SER A 284 -24.58 -10.46 5.32
N THR A 285 -23.62 -9.57 5.08
CA THR A 285 -22.18 -9.82 5.24
C THR A 285 -21.83 -10.06 6.71
N ARG A 286 -22.34 -9.22 7.59
CA ARG A 286 -22.11 -9.34 9.03
C ARG A 286 -22.71 -10.65 9.60
N ASN A 287 -23.92 -10.99 9.21
CA ASN A 287 -24.58 -12.22 9.66
C ASN A 287 -23.82 -13.46 9.16
N PHE A 288 -23.36 -13.46 7.92
CA PHE A 288 -22.53 -14.54 7.38
C PHE A 288 -21.20 -14.66 8.14
N CYS A 289 -20.54 -13.54 8.44
CA CYS A 289 -19.36 -13.52 9.27
C CYS A 289 -19.62 -14.14 10.65
N PHE A 290 -20.70 -13.78 11.31
CA PHE A 290 -21.06 -14.30 12.63
C PHE A 290 -21.38 -15.80 12.60
N GLU A 291 -22.14 -16.24 11.63
CA GLU A 291 -22.43 -17.66 11.44
C GLU A 291 -21.12 -18.46 11.24
N TYR A 292 -20.23 -17.97 10.37
CA TYR A 292 -18.96 -18.61 10.09
C TYR A 292 -18.03 -18.64 11.32
N CYS A 293 -17.95 -17.54 12.05
CA CYS A 293 -17.09 -17.40 13.23
C CYS A 293 -17.70 -17.99 14.52
N GLY A 294 -18.94 -18.48 14.46
CA GLY A 294 -19.62 -19.08 15.61
C GLY A 294 -20.06 -18.06 16.68
N PHE A 295 -20.31 -16.83 16.26
CA PHE A 295 -20.87 -15.79 17.15
C PHE A 295 -22.40 -15.71 17.02
N SER A 296 -23.10 -15.64 18.15
CA SER A 296 -24.58 -15.60 18.19
C SER A 296 -25.15 -14.61 19.24
N GLY A 297 -24.32 -13.68 19.71
CA GLY A 297 -24.76 -12.70 20.73
C GLY A 297 -25.43 -11.46 20.12
N ASP A 298 -26.29 -10.80 20.89
CA ASP A 298 -26.90 -9.52 20.52
C ASP A 298 -25.98 -8.32 20.69
N ASN A 299 -24.89 -8.51 21.43
CA ASN A 299 -23.90 -7.48 21.78
C ASN A 299 -22.73 -7.40 20.78
N TRP A 300 -22.99 -7.66 19.52
CA TRP A 300 -21.96 -7.69 18.47
C TRP A 300 -21.24 -6.34 18.24
N GLY A 301 -21.90 -5.23 18.56
CA GLY A 301 -21.37 -3.88 18.41
C GLY A 301 -20.61 -3.34 19.62
N ASP A 302 -20.51 -4.12 20.70
CA ASP A 302 -19.79 -3.71 21.90
C ASP A 302 -18.27 -3.76 21.68
N GLY A 303 -17.60 -2.68 22.07
CA GLY A 303 -16.15 -2.55 22.00
C GLY A 303 -15.41 -3.04 23.24
N GLY A 304 -14.12 -2.74 23.27
CA GLY A 304 -13.21 -3.07 24.37
C GLY A 304 -12.53 -4.44 24.19
N THR A 305 -11.52 -4.69 25.01
CA THR A 305 -10.65 -5.89 24.93
C THR A 305 -11.38 -7.23 25.10
N HIS A 306 -12.62 -7.18 25.59
CA HIS A 306 -13.49 -8.35 25.76
C HIS A 306 -14.65 -8.40 24.74
N SER A 307 -14.62 -7.59 23.67
CA SER A 307 -15.64 -7.64 22.60
C SER A 307 -15.84 -9.07 22.12
N ALA A 308 -17.04 -9.60 22.30
CA ALA A 308 -17.32 -11.01 22.02
C ALA A 308 -17.29 -11.31 20.52
N SER A 309 -17.77 -10.39 19.68
CA SER A 309 -17.74 -10.50 18.23
C SER A 309 -16.30 -10.42 17.70
N CYS A 310 -15.52 -9.42 18.12
CA CYS A 310 -14.12 -9.30 17.72
C CYS A 310 -13.32 -10.55 18.13
N ARG A 311 -13.50 -11.05 19.36
CA ARG A 311 -12.84 -12.27 19.84
C ARG A 311 -13.21 -13.52 19.03
N ALA A 312 -14.46 -13.66 18.62
CA ALA A 312 -14.89 -14.78 17.78
C ALA A 312 -14.16 -14.76 16.41
N ILE A 313 -14.07 -13.60 15.79
CA ILE A 313 -13.39 -13.41 14.49
C ILE A 313 -11.87 -13.62 14.65
N ILE A 314 -11.25 -13.02 15.65
CA ILE A 314 -9.82 -13.19 15.94
C ILE A 314 -9.49 -14.67 16.21
N ARG A 315 -10.31 -15.37 17.02
CA ARG A 315 -10.14 -16.80 17.24
C ARG A 315 -10.21 -17.61 15.95
N THR A 316 -11.12 -17.25 15.05
CA THR A 316 -11.26 -17.91 13.74
C THR A 316 -10.00 -17.71 12.91
N LEU A 317 -9.41 -16.51 12.93
CA LEU A 317 -8.11 -16.26 12.29
C LEU A 317 -7.01 -17.16 12.86
N TRP A 318 -6.96 -17.33 14.20
CA TRP A 318 -5.99 -18.24 14.87
C TRP A 318 -6.17 -19.70 14.49
N MET A 319 -7.40 -20.14 14.23
CA MET A 319 -7.72 -21.51 13.79
C MET A 319 -7.31 -21.79 12.33
N SER A 320 -7.06 -20.76 11.53
CA SER A 320 -6.73 -20.91 10.11
C SER A 320 -5.39 -21.63 9.90
N HIS A 321 -5.14 -22.05 8.66
CA HIS A 321 -3.87 -22.68 8.25
C HIS A 321 -2.74 -21.68 7.97
N ALA A 322 -2.99 -20.37 8.00
CA ALA A 322 -1.97 -19.35 7.73
C ALA A 322 -0.70 -19.56 8.56
N GLY A 323 0.47 -19.41 7.98
CA GLY A 323 1.75 -19.57 8.67
C GLY A 323 1.97 -18.47 9.73
N VAL A 324 1.51 -17.26 9.43
CA VAL A 324 1.57 -16.10 10.33
C VAL A 324 0.20 -15.45 10.41
N THR A 325 -0.19 -15.00 11.60
CA THR A 325 -1.40 -14.18 11.82
C THR A 325 -1.01 -12.87 12.46
N ILE A 326 -1.53 -11.75 11.95
CA ILE A 326 -1.27 -10.40 12.44
C ILE A 326 -2.62 -9.72 12.75
N ILE A 327 -2.68 -9.01 13.87
CA ILE A 327 -3.88 -8.29 14.30
C ILE A 327 -3.48 -6.85 14.58
N PRO A 328 -4.21 -5.86 14.02
CA PRO A 328 -4.08 -4.47 14.43
C PRO A 328 -4.30 -4.30 15.94
N MET A 329 -3.54 -3.39 16.54
CA MET A 329 -3.70 -3.05 17.96
C MET A 329 -5.13 -2.61 18.27
N GLN A 330 -5.76 -1.88 17.36
CA GLN A 330 -7.15 -1.44 17.48
C GLN A 330 -8.11 -2.62 17.65
N ASP A 331 -7.89 -3.72 16.92
CA ASP A 331 -8.74 -4.90 17.00
C ASP A 331 -8.54 -5.66 18.30
N MET A 332 -7.30 -5.69 18.81
CA MET A 332 -7.01 -6.25 20.14
C MET A 332 -7.70 -5.48 21.26
N LEU A 333 -7.82 -4.17 21.08
CA LEU A 333 -8.49 -3.27 22.02
C LEU A 333 -10.00 -3.18 21.80
N GLY A 334 -10.51 -3.71 20.68
CA GLY A 334 -11.92 -3.58 20.29
C GLY A 334 -12.32 -2.12 20.06
N TYR A 335 -11.47 -1.34 19.43
CA TYR A 335 -11.70 0.07 19.09
C TYR A 335 -12.45 0.22 17.79
N GLY A 336 -13.26 1.28 17.68
CA GLY A 336 -14.04 1.59 16.50
C GLY A 336 -13.27 2.30 15.39
N GLY A 337 -13.98 2.63 14.31
CA GLY A 337 -13.41 3.23 13.11
C GLY A 337 -12.80 4.64 13.30
N ASP A 338 -13.09 5.31 14.39
CA ASP A 338 -12.46 6.57 14.81
C ASP A 338 -10.95 6.43 15.11
N THR A 339 -10.49 5.20 15.34
CA THR A 339 -9.07 4.87 15.51
C THR A 339 -8.43 4.23 14.27
N ARG A 340 -9.10 4.26 13.11
CA ARG A 340 -8.54 3.76 11.86
C ARG A 340 -7.20 4.44 11.55
N MET A 341 -6.20 3.64 11.14
CA MET A 341 -4.83 4.13 10.94
C MET A 341 -4.69 4.94 9.67
N ASN A 342 -5.21 4.41 8.56
CA ASN A 342 -5.07 5.02 7.24
C ASN A 342 -6.36 4.89 6.43
N VAL A 343 -6.71 5.94 5.69
CA VAL A 343 -7.80 5.94 4.71
C VAL A 343 -7.17 6.19 3.33
N PRO A 344 -7.05 5.16 2.48
CA PRO A 344 -6.44 5.30 1.17
C PRO A 344 -7.08 6.41 0.33
N GLY A 345 -6.26 7.14 -0.42
CA GLY A 345 -6.73 8.25 -1.26
C GLY A 345 -6.96 9.58 -0.52
N THR A 346 -6.75 9.66 0.80
CA THR A 346 -6.86 10.90 1.57
C THR A 346 -5.48 11.51 1.87
N ALA A 347 -5.40 12.85 1.83
CA ALA A 347 -4.13 13.56 2.00
C ALA A 347 -3.78 13.92 3.46
N SER A 348 -4.72 13.72 4.40
CA SER A 348 -4.54 14.14 5.80
C SER A 348 -5.34 13.25 6.76
N GLY A 349 -5.01 13.32 8.05
CA GLY A 349 -5.70 12.55 9.09
C GLY A 349 -5.19 11.11 9.27
N ASN A 350 -4.25 10.66 8.44
CA ASN A 350 -3.67 9.33 8.50
C ASN A 350 -2.46 9.26 9.45
N TRP A 351 -2.21 8.09 10.03
CA TRP A 351 -1.05 7.78 10.87
C TRP A 351 -0.93 8.64 12.14
N VAL A 352 -2.07 9.16 12.63
CA VAL A 352 -2.11 10.05 13.81
C VAL A 352 -2.56 9.36 15.09
N VAL A 353 -3.10 8.15 15.00
CA VAL A 353 -3.55 7.36 16.16
C VAL A 353 -2.36 7.06 17.08
N ARG A 354 -2.59 7.18 18.40
CA ARG A 354 -1.62 6.86 19.44
C ARG A 354 -2.29 6.01 20.51
N PHE A 355 -1.56 5.04 20.99
CA PHE A 355 -1.98 4.20 22.10
C PHE A 355 -1.26 4.64 23.36
N THR A 356 -2.00 4.66 24.47
CA THR A 356 -1.44 4.94 25.79
C THR A 356 -0.87 3.66 26.40
N ARG A 357 -0.15 3.82 27.50
CA ARG A 357 0.31 2.66 28.29
C ARG A 357 -0.86 1.88 28.86
N GLU A 358 -1.91 2.57 29.29
CA GLU A 358 -3.13 1.98 29.83
C GLU A 358 -3.85 1.13 28.77
N ASP A 359 -3.90 1.59 27.52
CA ASP A 359 -4.42 0.79 26.39
C ASP A 359 -3.66 -0.54 26.27
N MET A 360 -2.33 -0.49 26.27
CA MET A 360 -1.49 -1.68 26.14
C MET A 360 -1.66 -2.63 27.33
N GLU A 361 -1.72 -2.10 28.55
CA GLU A 361 -1.91 -2.88 29.78
C GLU A 361 -3.33 -3.47 29.90
N SER A 362 -4.32 -2.94 29.15
CA SER A 362 -5.69 -3.46 29.13
C SER A 362 -5.86 -4.69 28.25
N ILE A 363 -4.91 -5.00 27.38
CA ILE A 363 -4.98 -6.17 26.49
C ILE A 363 -4.98 -7.45 27.33
N ASP A 364 -5.92 -8.35 27.04
CA ASP A 364 -6.02 -9.66 27.67
C ASP A 364 -4.97 -10.64 27.10
N ASP A 365 -3.72 -10.48 27.52
CA ASP A 365 -2.60 -11.31 27.05
C ASP A 365 -2.74 -12.78 27.44
N GLU A 366 -3.43 -13.11 28.51
CA GLU A 366 -3.73 -14.49 28.90
C GLU A 366 -4.64 -15.17 27.89
N TRP A 367 -5.61 -14.46 27.35
CA TRP A 367 -6.48 -14.99 26.31
C TRP A 367 -5.69 -15.27 25.02
N TYR A 368 -4.83 -14.34 24.58
CA TYR A 368 -3.97 -14.56 23.40
C TYR A 368 -2.98 -15.71 23.62
N ARG A 369 -2.36 -15.82 24.79
CA ARG A 369 -1.52 -16.96 25.17
C ARG A 369 -2.30 -18.27 25.13
N SER A 370 -3.57 -18.26 25.53
CA SER A 370 -4.43 -19.42 25.44
C SER A 370 -4.70 -19.84 24.00
N LEU A 371 -4.90 -18.88 23.08
CA LEU A 371 -5.03 -19.18 21.65
C LEU A 371 -3.75 -19.81 21.09
N ASN A 372 -2.58 -19.25 21.39
CA ASN A 372 -1.30 -19.84 20.97
C ASN A 372 -1.16 -21.29 21.44
N ARG A 373 -1.50 -21.56 22.70
CA ARG A 373 -1.44 -22.94 23.25
C ARG A 373 -2.43 -23.88 22.60
N ILE A 374 -3.67 -23.44 22.34
CA ILE A 374 -4.74 -24.28 21.75
C ILE A 374 -4.44 -24.59 20.30
N TYR A 375 -3.94 -23.63 19.55
CA TYR A 375 -3.74 -23.73 18.09
C TYR A 375 -2.27 -23.98 17.69
N TYR A 376 -1.38 -24.18 18.68
CA TYR A 376 0.05 -24.48 18.48
C TYR A 376 0.76 -23.41 17.60
N ARG A 377 0.58 -22.15 17.96
CA ARG A 377 1.22 -20.99 17.32
C ARG A 377 2.30 -20.37 18.17
#